data_e21a788c5ebb38c3d3ed6634a23e3e6e
#
_entry.id   e21a788c5ebb38c3d3ed6634a23e3e6e
#
_cell.length_a   1.000
_cell.length_b   1.000
_cell.length_c   1.000
_cell.angle_alpha   90.00
_cell.angle_beta   90.00
_cell.angle_gamma   90.00
#
_symmetry.space_group_name_H-M   'P 1'
#
loop_
_entity.id
_entity.type
_entity.pdbx_description
1 polymer ?
#
loop_
_entity_poly.entity_id
_entity_poly.type
_entity_poly.pdbx_seq_one_letter_code
_entity_poly.pdbx_strand_id
1 'polypeptide(L)'
;NPKTLTKLKQNQKGINIMSDISLNAGIRASLTQLNNSTTLFEETTSRLASGKKVNSAIDNPTNFFASVNLTDRAEGLSARLDSMGQAVQAIKAADSGISTIRSFISAMKGVVNNALGNSDSNARNALGEQFNELISQIGTTATDAEYQGTNLIQSVGEDGSSQTVQFNETFDESTLELKGFSIEAAADGAELD
;
A
#
# COMPACT_ATOMS: atom_id res chain seq x y z
N ASN A 1 3.18 -40.90 83.97
CA ASN A 1 3.66 -39.81 84.84
C ASN A 1 3.09 -38.46 84.37
N PRO A 2 2.20 -37.83 85.18
CA PRO A 2 1.45 -36.67 84.70
C PRO A 2 2.29 -35.39 84.42
N LYS A 3 3.54 -35.36 84.86
CA LYS A 3 4.44 -34.22 84.77
C LYS A 3 5.09 -34.05 83.38
N THR A 4 5.07 -35.08 82.52
CA THR A 4 5.65 -35.06 81.20
C THR A 4 4.65 -34.56 80.16
N LEU A 5 3.37 -34.76 80.38
CA LEU A 5 2.30 -34.26 79.45
C LEU A 5 2.02 -32.79 79.58
N THR A 6 2.33 -32.20 80.78
CA THR A 6 2.15 -30.74 80.96
C THR A 6 3.26 -29.92 80.30
N LYS A 7 4.50 -30.47 80.21
CA LYS A 7 5.61 -29.81 79.50
C LYS A 7 5.43 -29.82 77.96
N LEU A 8 4.78 -30.86 77.40
CA LEU A 8 4.53 -30.96 76.00
C LEU A 8 3.38 -30.00 75.53
N LYS A 9 2.40 -29.75 76.38
CA LYS A 9 1.34 -28.80 76.13
C LYS A 9 1.77 -27.32 76.21
N GLN A 10 2.80 -27.02 77.00
CA GLN A 10 3.36 -25.68 77.08
C GLN A 10 4.27 -25.34 75.89
N ASN A 11 4.94 -26.35 75.29
CA ASN A 11 5.74 -26.08 74.08
C ASN A 11 4.96 -25.95 72.79
N GLN A 12 3.69 -26.42 72.75
CA GLN A 12 2.81 -26.19 71.57
C GLN A 12 2.14 -24.85 71.59
N LYS A 13 2.10 -24.14 72.70
CA LYS A 13 1.56 -22.77 72.78
C LYS A 13 2.53 -21.71 72.24
N GLY A 14 3.82 -22.06 72.11
CA GLY A 14 4.86 -21.16 71.58
C GLY A 14 4.97 -21.17 70.04
N ILE A 15 4.39 -22.16 69.36
CA ILE A 15 4.55 -22.33 67.92
C ILE A 15 3.40 -21.68 67.12
N ASN A 16 2.29 -21.31 67.78
CA ASN A 16 1.15 -20.65 67.12
C ASN A 16 1.22 -19.11 67.06
N ILE A 17 2.35 -18.50 67.47
CA ILE A 17 2.50 -17.03 67.46
C ILE A 17 3.08 -16.50 66.14
N MET A 18 3.40 -17.39 65.18
CA MET A 18 3.99 -16.98 63.89
C MET A 18 2.99 -16.88 62.75
N SER A 19 1.70 -17.12 62.94
CA SER A 19 0.71 -17.06 61.85
C SER A 19 -0.19 -15.84 61.85
N ASP A 20 0.01 -14.92 62.78
CA ASP A 20 -0.79 -13.69 62.81
C ASP A 20 0.11 -12.46 62.85
N ILE A 21 0.94 -12.31 61.80
CA ILE A 21 1.52 -11.00 61.47
C ILE A 21 0.38 -10.17 60.83
N SER A 22 -0.50 -9.66 61.66
CA SER A 22 -1.39 -8.60 61.21
C SER A 22 -0.52 -7.40 60.84
N LEU A 23 -0.28 -7.22 59.55
CA LEU A 23 0.39 -6.04 59.02
C LEU A 23 -0.26 -4.80 59.61
N ASN A 24 0.48 -4.03 60.42
CA ASN A 24 0.04 -2.79 61.00
C ASN A 24 -0.56 -1.90 59.91
N ALA A 25 -1.59 -1.16 60.20
CA ALA A 25 -2.27 -0.26 59.25
C ALA A 25 -1.28 0.66 58.51
N GLY A 26 -0.19 1.09 59.17
CA GLY A 26 0.88 1.88 58.54
C GLY A 26 1.66 1.11 57.47
N ILE A 27 1.98 -0.18 57.72
CA ILE A 27 2.70 -1.03 56.74
C ILE A 27 1.79 -1.32 55.54
N ARG A 28 0.49 -1.57 55.74
CA ARG A 28 -0.47 -1.75 54.63
C ARG A 28 -0.61 -0.48 53.79
N ALA A 29 -0.67 0.67 54.43
CA ALA A 29 -0.69 1.96 53.70
C ALA A 29 0.60 2.17 52.89
N SER A 30 1.76 1.85 53.45
CA SER A 30 3.05 1.95 52.77
C SER A 30 3.14 0.98 51.58
N LEU A 31 2.65 -0.27 51.69
CA LEU A 31 2.59 -1.22 50.61
C LEU A 31 1.64 -0.74 49.48
N THR A 32 0.49 -0.19 49.84
CA THR A 32 -0.43 0.39 48.85
C THR A 32 0.22 1.56 48.12
N GLN A 33 0.92 2.43 48.84
CA GLN A 33 1.62 3.57 48.24
C GLN A 33 2.78 3.10 47.33
N LEU A 34 3.53 2.06 47.73
CA LEU A 34 4.58 1.49 46.92
C LEU A 34 4.00 0.88 45.63
N ASN A 35 2.94 0.08 45.74
CA ASN A 35 2.28 -0.49 44.55
C ASN A 35 1.76 0.61 43.61
N ASN A 36 1.12 1.65 44.13
CA ASN A 36 0.68 2.78 43.32
C ASN A 36 1.85 3.48 42.61
N SER A 37 2.98 3.69 43.34
CA SER A 37 4.18 4.28 42.73
C SER A 37 4.78 3.41 41.65
N THR A 38 4.82 2.10 41.84
CA THR A 38 5.30 1.14 40.83
C THR A 38 4.42 1.15 39.60
N THR A 39 3.09 1.11 39.77
CA THR A 39 2.14 1.22 38.64
C THR A 39 2.30 2.53 37.86
N LEU A 40 2.44 3.65 38.58
CA LEU A 40 2.67 4.95 37.95
C LEU A 40 4.00 5.00 37.18
N PHE A 41 5.03 4.37 37.73
CA PHE A 41 6.35 4.30 37.09
C PHE A 41 6.29 3.43 35.81
N GLU A 42 5.63 2.26 35.87
CA GLU A 42 5.42 1.39 34.70
C GLU A 42 4.62 2.11 33.59
N GLU A 43 3.54 2.78 33.97
CA GLU A 43 2.71 3.57 33.05
C GLU A 43 3.53 4.70 32.40
N THR A 44 4.28 5.46 33.19
CA THR A 44 5.13 6.56 32.69
C THR A 44 6.23 6.06 31.78
N THR A 45 6.85 4.93 32.13
CA THR A 45 7.89 4.29 31.32
C THR A 45 7.29 3.80 29.97
N SER A 46 6.11 3.18 30.02
CA SER A 46 5.39 2.76 28.81
C SER A 46 5.04 3.94 27.89
N ARG A 47 4.57 5.04 28.47
CA ARG A 47 4.28 6.29 27.72
C ARG A 47 5.54 6.90 27.11
N LEU A 48 6.65 6.88 27.85
CA LEU A 48 7.93 7.40 27.38
C LEU A 48 8.49 6.53 26.24
N ALA A 49 8.42 5.21 26.39
CA ALA A 49 8.91 4.27 25.39
C ALA A 49 8.10 4.31 24.08
N SER A 50 6.77 4.48 24.17
CA SER A 50 5.88 4.58 23.01
C SER A 50 5.81 5.97 22.40
N GLY A 51 6.21 7.02 23.15
CA GLY A 51 6.00 8.42 22.78
C GLY A 51 4.53 8.86 22.77
N LYS A 52 3.61 8.00 23.25
CA LYS A 52 2.17 8.24 23.24
C LYS A 52 1.65 8.49 24.63
N LYS A 53 0.74 9.48 24.78
CA LYS A 53 0.07 9.78 26.04
C LYS A 53 -0.94 8.69 26.43
N VAL A 54 -1.55 8.03 25.46
CA VAL A 54 -2.55 6.96 25.61
C VAL A 54 -2.05 5.74 24.81
N ASN A 55 -1.74 4.66 25.51
CA ASN A 55 -1.21 3.43 24.90
C ASN A 55 -2.26 2.35 24.74
N SER A 56 -3.31 2.38 25.55
CA SER A 56 -4.36 1.37 25.54
C SER A 56 -5.75 1.99 25.67
N ALA A 57 -6.76 1.22 25.27
CA ALA A 57 -8.15 1.61 25.43
C ALA A 57 -8.55 1.73 26.92
N ILE A 58 -7.82 1.08 27.84
CA ILE A 58 -8.07 1.14 29.28
C ILE A 58 -7.66 2.49 29.86
N ASP A 59 -6.59 3.11 29.31
CA ASP A 59 -6.07 4.40 29.78
C ASP A 59 -7.05 5.53 29.48
N ASN A 60 -7.56 5.57 28.27
CA ASN A 60 -8.58 6.53 27.84
C ASN A 60 -9.26 6.04 26.55
N PRO A 61 -10.43 5.37 26.65
CA PRO A 61 -11.11 4.78 25.49
C PRO A 61 -11.39 5.78 24.37
N THR A 62 -11.89 6.96 24.72
CA THR A 62 -12.28 7.99 23.74
C THR A 62 -11.08 8.47 22.94
N ASN A 63 -9.98 8.79 23.61
CA ASN A 63 -8.79 9.28 22.93
C ASN A 63 -8.05 8.15 22.19
N PHE A 64 -8.09 6.92 22.71
CA PHE A 64 -7.52 5.76 22.04
C PHE A 64 -8.20 5.50 20.71
N PHE A 65 -9.54 5.35 20.69
CA PHE A 65 -10.27 5.09 19.45
C PHE A 65 -10.20 6.29 18.47
N ALA A 66 -10.19 7.52 18.98
CA ALA A 66 -9.95 8.68 18.11
C ALA A 66 -8.57 8.64 17.46
N SER A 67 -7.54 8.23 18.20
CA SER A 67 -6.18 8.08 17.65
C SER A 67 -6.09 6.95 16.62
N VAL A 68 -6.71 5.80 16.89
CA VAL A 68 -6.77 4.67 15.95
C VAL A 68 -7.47 5.12 14.65
N ASN A 69 -8.66 5.70 14.75
CA ASN A 69 -9.40 6.18 13.58
C ASN A 69 -8.61 7.20 12.75
N LEU A 70 -7.89 8.11 13.41
CA LEU A 70 -7.05 9.08 12.69
C LEU A 70 -5.84 8.43 12.03
N THR A 71 -5.26 7.41 12.67
CA THR A 71 -4.14 6.65 12.10
C THR A 71 -4.60 5.85 10.89
N ASP A 72 -5.69 5.10 11.01
CA ASP A 72 -6.29 4.32 9.92
C ASP A 72 -6.63 5.23 8.72
N ARG A 73 -7.17 6.42 9.02
CA ARG A 73 -7.45 7.42 7.99
C ARG A 73 -6.19 7.95 7.33
N ALA A 74 -5.14 8.24 8.10
CA ALA A 74 -3.86 8.70 7.56
C ALA A 74 -3.20 7.65 6.69
N GLU A 75 -3.23 6.39 7.10
CA GLU A 75 -2.73 5.25 6.32
C GLU A 75 -3.54 5.06 5.04
N GLY A 76 -4.88 5.13 5.14
CA GLY A 76 -5.76 5.09 3.99
C GLY A 76 -5.48 6.21 2.98
N LEU A 77 -5.26 7.44 3.43
CA LEU A 77 -4.90 8.57 2.55
C LEU A 77 -3.52 8.37 1.93
N SER A 78 -2.55 7.84 2.67
CA SER A 78 -1.21 7.53 2.15
C SER A 78 -1.27 6.50 1.02
N ALA A 79 -2.02 5.41 1.23
CA ALA A 79 -2.21 4.39 0.19
C ALA A 79 -2.88 4.95 -1.08
N ARG A 80 -3.78 5.94 -0.95
CA ARG A 80 -4.38 6.61 -2.10
C ARG A 80 -3.40 7.51 -2.83
N LEU A 81 -2.55 8.23 -2.11
CA LEU A 81 -1.47 9.02 -2.72
C LEU A 81 -0.51 8.13 -3.51
N ASP A 82 -0.17 6.96 -3.00
CA ASP A 82 0.66 5.99 -3.70
C ASP A 82 -0.03 5.46 -4.96
N SER A 83 -1.32 5.13 -4.87
CA SER A 83 -2.13 4.71 -6.02
C SER A 83 -2.22 5.80 -7.09
N MET A 84 -2.44 7.07 -6.70
CA MET A 84 -2.40 8.21 -7.63
C MET A 84 -1.02 8.36 -8.28
N GLY A 85 0.05 8.15 -7.50
CA GLY A 85 1.42 8.18 -8.00
C GLY A 85 1.65 7.12 -9.08
N GLN A 86 1.18 5.90 -8.85
CA GLN A 86 1.26 4.81 -9.84
C GLN A 86 0.45 5.13 -11.11
N ALA A 87 -0.77 5.65 -10.96
CA ALA A 87 -1.60 6.05 -12.09
C ALA A 87 -0.93 7.14 -12.95
N VAL A 88 -0.30 8.13 -12.32
CA VAL A 88 0.49 9.16 -13.02
C VAL A 88 1.66 8.54 -13.80
N GLN A 89 2.34 7.53 -13.25
CA GLN A 89 3.42 6.85 -13.98
C GLN A 89 2.88 6.02 -15.16
N ALA A 90 1.73 5.36 -15.01
CA ALA A 90 1.09 4.66 -16.13
C ALA A 90 0.69 5.63 -17.25
N ILE A 91 0.14 6.80 -16.91
CA ILE A 91 -0.17 7.85 -17.91
C ILE A 91 1.12 8.34 -18.60
N LYS A 92 2.20 8.54 -17.87
CA LYS A 92 3.50 8.96 -18.46
C LYS A 92 4.07 7.90 -19.39
N ALA A 93 3.94 6.61 -19.05
CA ALA A 93 4.36 5.53 -19.92
C ALA A 93 3.55 5.55 -21.24
N ALA A 94 2.24 5.70 -21.14
CA ALA A 94 1.36 5.83 -22.29
C ALA A 94 1.70 7.08 -23.15
N ASP A 95 1.92 8.24 -22.55
CA ASP A 95 2.28 9.48 -23.25
C ASP A 95 3.62 9.33 -24.00
N SER A 96 4.61 8.70 -23.38
CA SER A 96 5.90 8.37 -24.02
C SER A 96 5.72 7.45 -25.23
N GLY A 97 4.90 6.39 -25.07
CA GLY A 97 4.56 5.47 -26.15
C GLY A 97 3.86 6.21 -27.31
N ILE A 98 2.86 7.02 -27.02
CA ILE A 98 2.13 7.83 -28.03
C ILE A 98 3.07 8.80 -28.75
N SER A 99 3.99 9.44 -28.03
CA SER A 99 4.98 10.34 -28.62
C SER A 99 5.88 9.61 -29.62
N THR A 100 6.33 8.42 -29.27
CA THR A 100 7.15 7.56 -30.16
C THR A 100 6.35 7.10 -31.38
N ILE A 101 5.11 6.66 -31.17
CA ILE A 101 4.20 6.25 -32.27
C ILE A 101 3.95 7.41 -33.24
N ARG A 102 3.77 8.63 -32.75
CA ARG A 102 3.65 9.82 -33.60
C ARG A 102 4.88 10.04 -34.48
N SER A 103 6.06 9.74 -33.96
CA SER A 103 7.31 9.84 -34.75
C SER A 103 7.36 8.79 -35.84
N PHE A 104 6.93 7.55 -35.57
CA PHE A 104 6.81 6.51 -36.58
C PHE A 104 5.78 6.85 -37.66
N ILE A 105 4.59 7.36 -37.27
CA ILE A 105 3.59 7.82 -38.23
C ILE A 105 4.14 8.95 -39.13
N SER A 106 4.95 9.85 -38.60
CA SER A 106 5.58 10.90 -39.40
C SER A 106 6.60 10.29 -40.38
N ALA A 107 7.39 9.29 -39.96
CA ALA A 107 8.27 8.57 -40.86
C ALA A 107 7.52 7.79 -41.94
N MET A 108 6.43 7.10 -41.56
CA MET A 108 5.55 6.40 -42.52
C MET A 108 4.98 7.35 -43.60
N LYS A 109 4.53 8.54 -43.22
CA LYS A 109 4.10 9.57 -44.19
C LYS A 109 5.21 9.93 -45.17
N GLY A 110 6.45 10.01 -44.69
CA GLY A 110 7.61 10.24 -45.55
C GLY A 110 7.84 9.09 -46.54
N VAL A 111 7.75 7.84 -46.07
CA VAL A 111 7.88 6.63 -46.88
C VAL A 111 6.80 6.61 -47.98
N VAL A 112 5.54 6.86 -47.61
CA VAL A 112 4.42 6.91 -48.57
C VAL A 112 4.63 8.01 -49.63
N ASN A 113 5.04 9.22 -49.24
CA ASN A 113 5.31 10.30 -50.17
C ASN A 113 6.44 9.92 -51.16
N ASN A 114 7.48 9.23 -50.67
CA ASN A 114 8.55 8.76 -51.51
C ASN A 114 8.10 7.65 -52.49
N ALA A 115 7.22 6.75 -52.02
CA ALA A 115 6.63 5.71 -52.88
C ALA A 115 5.74 6.28 -53.97
N LEU A 116 4.93 7.29 -53.66
CA LEU A 116 4.08 7.99 -54.63
C LEU A 116 4.88 8.74 -55.70
N GLY A 117 6.06 9.28 -55.35
CA GLY A 117 6.96 9.95 -56.26
C GLY A 117 7.86 9.04 -57.11
N ASN A 118 7.86 7.72 -56.85
CA ASN A 118 8.77 6.78 -57.50
C ASN A 118 8.06 5.92 -58.55
N SER A 119 8.56 5.91 -59.77
CA SER A 119 8.01 5.11 -60.87
C SER A 119 8.60 3.69 -60.93
N ASP A 120 9.70 3.40 -60.22
CA ASP A 120 10.32 2.09 -60.19
C ASP A 120 9.58 1.16 -59.22
N SER A 121 9.10 0.03 -59.73
CA SER A 121 8.40 -1.00 -59.00
C SER A 121 9.23 -1.61 -57.88
N ASN A 122 10.52 -1.90 -58.11
CA ASN A 122 11.41 -2.47 -57.12
C ASN A 122 11.66 -1.50 -55.95
N ALA A 123 11.83 -0.22 -56.28
CA ALA A 123 11.98 0.80 -55.23
C ALA A 123 10.70 1.00 -54.42
N ARG A 124 9.53 0.93 -55.02
CA ARG A 124 8.24 0.97 -54.30
C ARG A 124 8.04 -0.24 -53.40
N ASN A 125 8.41 -1.44 -53.85
CA ASN A 125 8.35 -2.65 -53.01
C ASN A 125 9.24 -2.51 -51.78
N ALA A 126 10.50 -2.02 -51.95
CA ALA A 126 11.40 -1.80 -50.81
C ALA A 126 10.84 -0.75 -49.82
N LEU A 127 10.15 0.29 -50.30
CA LEU A 127 9.43 1.27 -49.47
C LEU A 127 8.21 0.67 -48.75
N GLY A 128 7.52 -0.29 -49.39
CA GLY A 128 6.45 -1.07 -48.77
C GLY A 128 6.96 -1.94 -47.61
N GLU A 129 8.10 -2.63 -47.78
CA GLU A 129 8.73 -3.39 -46.70
C GLU A 129 9.12 -2.47 -45.53
N GLN A 130 9.67 -1.29 -45.81
CA GLN A 130 10.01 -0.31 -44.80
C GLN A 130 8.76 0.23 -44.06
N PHE A 131 7.65 0.43 -44.77
CA PHE A 131 6.38 0.81 -44.19
C PHE A 131 5.84 -0.25 -43.24
N ASN A 132 5.86 -1.54 -43.65
CA ASN A 132 5.44 -2.66 -42.82
C ASN A 132 6.31 -2.81 -41.55
N GLU A 133 7.62 -2.57 -41.66
CA GLU A 133 8.52 -2.57 -40.52
C GLU A 133 8.15 -1.47 -39.51
N LEU A 134 7.79 -0.27 -39.99
CA LEU A 134 7.33 0.81 -39.12
C LEU A 134 5.99 0.49 -38.43
N ILE A 135 5.09 -0.21 -39.12
CA ILE A 135 3.84 -0.72 -38.49
C ILE A 135 4.17 -1.70 -37.37
N SER A 136 5.07 -2.66 -37.62
CA SER A 136 5.50 -3.61 -36.59
C SER A 136 6.12 -2.91 -35.37
N GLN A 137 6.94 -1.88 -35.59
CA GLN A 137 7.52 -1.08 -34.52
C GLN A 137 6.48 -0.30 -33.72
N ILE A 138 5.39 0.18 -34.35
CA ILE A 138 4.27 0.81 -33.67
C ILE A 138 3.60 -0.22 -32.73
N GLY A 139 3.32 -1.43 -33.22
CA GLY A 139 2.73 -2.49 -32.41
C GLY A 139 3.60 -2.85 -31.18
N THR A 140 4.92 -3.03 -31.41
CA THR A 140 5.86 -3.30 -30.33
C THR A 140 5.91 -2.15 -29.31
N THR A 141 5.97 -0.90 -29.78
CA THR A 141 5.97 0.28 -28.91
C THR A 141 4.69 0.39 -28.10
N ALA A 142 3.55 0.06 -28.69
CA ALA A 142 2.25 0.04 -27.98
C ALA A 142 2.25 -1.03 -26.88
N THR A 143 2.85 -2.20 -27.15
CA THR A 143 2.99 -3.29 -26.15
C THR A 143 3.94 -2.91 -25.03
N ASP A 144 5.06 -2.26 -25.35
CA ASP A 144 6.10 -1.90 -24.38
C ASP A 144 5.72 -0.69 -23.50
N ALA A 145 4.66 0.05 -23.85
CA ALA A 145 4.21 1.22 -23.12
C ALA A 145 3.39 0.86 -21.88
N GLU A 146 3.88 -0.07 -21.06
CA GLU A 146 3.26 -0.51 -19.82
C GLU A 146 3.97 0.03 -18.58
N TYR A 147 3.23 0.14 -17.49
CA TYR A 147 3.75 0.39 -16.16
C TYR A 147 3.12 -0.58 -15.16
N GLN A 148 3.95 -1.44 -14.54
CA GLN A 148 3.53 -2.46 -13.56
C GLN A 148 2.36 -3.35 -14.04
N GLY A 149 2.40 -3.77 -15.30
CA GLY A 149 1.35 -4.61 -15.90
C GLY A 149 0.09 -3.86 -16.34
N THR A 150 0.07 -2.53 -16.21
CA THR A 150 -1.01 -1.68 -16.73
C THR A 150 -0.55 -1.00 -18.01
N ASN A 151 -1.19 -1.32 -19.13
CA ASN A 151 -0.96 -0.71 -20.42
C ASN A 151 -2.22 0.05 -20.87
N LEU A 152 -2.12 1.38 -20.99
CA LEU A 152 -3.26 2.24 -21.34
C LEU A 152 -3.42 2.46 -22.86
N ILE A 153 -2.46 2.01 -23.68
CA ILE A 153 -2.48 2.18 -25.14
C ILE A 153 -2.56 0.84 -25.90
N GLN A 154 -2.43 -0.28 -25.20
CA GLN A 154 -2.74 -1.59 -25.73
C GLN A 154 -3.85 -2.20 -24.90
N SER A 155 -5.04 -2.25 -25.47
CA SER A 155 -6.18 -2.95 -24.89
C SER A 155 -6.14 -4.42 -25.32
N VAL A 156 -6.14 -5.32 -24.36
CA VAL A 156 -6.30 -6.77 -24.60
C VAL A 156 -7.76 -7.11 -24.40
N GLY A 157 -8.53 -7.17 -25.49
CA GLY A 157 -9.96 -7.49 -25.48
C GLY A 157 -10.87 -6.25 -25.41
N GLU A 158 -12.19 -6.47 -25.38
CA GLU A 158 -13.23 -5.42 -25.40
C GLU A 158 -13.20 -4.49 -24.18
N ASP A 159 -12.60 -4.96 -23.06
CA ASP A 159 -12.45 -4.20 -21.82
C ASP A 159 -10.99 -3.82 -21.56
N GLY A 160 -10.38 -3.03 -22.36
CA GLY A 160 -8.98 -2.60 -22.24
C GLY A 160 -8.43 -2.48 -20.82
N SER A 161 -7.12 -2.48 -20.65
CA SER A 161 -6.51 -2.25 -19.35
C SER A 161 -7.07 -0.97 -18.73
N SER A 162 -7.80 -1.10 -17.64
CA SER A 162 -8.30 0.05 -16.90
C SER A 162 -7.64 0.11 -15.54
N GLN A 163 -7.30 1.31 -15.09
CA GLN A 163 -6.82 1.56 -13.76
C GLN A 163 -7.77 2.47 -13.02
N THR A 164 -8.32 2.00 -11.90
CA THR A 164 -9.20 2.78 -11.06
C THR A 164 -8.39 3.46 -9.96
N VAL A 165 -8.51 4.77 -9.88
CA VAL A 165 -7.90 5.61 -8.83
C VAL A 165 -9.00 6.11 -7.91
N GLN A 166 -8.87 5.82 -6.62
CA GLN A 166 -9.77 6.31 -5.58
C GLN A 166 -9.22 7.57 -4.94
N PHE A 167 -10.11 8.59 -4.78
CA PHE A 167 -9.76 9.86 -4.12
C PHE A 167 -10.34 9.97 -2.70
N ASN A 168 -11.38 9.18 -2.37
CA ASN A 168 -12.08 9.26 -1.09
C ASN A 168 -12.04 7.91 -0.34
N GLU A 169 -12.29 7.94 0.96
CA GLU A 169 -12.35 6.75 1.83
C GLU A 169 -13.57 5.87 1.52
N THR A 170 -14.64 6.45 0.97
CA THR A 170 -15.86 5.72 0.61
C THR A 170 -15.74 5.22 -0.83
N PHE A 171 -15.86 3.90 -1.02
CA PHE A 171 -15.56 3.19 -2.25
C PHE A 171 -16.34 3.67 -3.50
N ASP A 172 -17.53 4.26 -3.33
CA ASP A 172 -18.45 4.53 -4.45
C ASP A 172 -18.57 6.01 -4.87
N GLU A 173 -17.97 6.96 -4.15
CA GLU A 173 -18.30 8.37 -4.38
C GLU A 173 -17.25 9.18 -5.13
N SER A 174 -16.01 8.72 -5.24
CA SER A 174 -14.94 9.50 -5.89
C SER A 174 -13.86 8.60 -6.45
N THR A 175 -14.16 8.00 -7.60
CA THR A 175 -13.23 7.17 -8.37
C THR A 175 -13.01 7.77 -9.76
N LEU A 176 -11.77 7.72 -10.23
CA LEU A 176 -11.41 8.00 -11.63
C LEU A 176 -10.99 6.67 -12.25
N GLU A 177 -11.74 6.22 -13.24
CA GLU A 177 -11.35 5.08 -14.06
C GLU A 177 -10.56 5.60 -15.26
N LEU A 178 -9.28 5.26 -15.33
CA LEU A 178 -8.43 5.47 -16.49
C LEU A 178 -8.65 4.30 -17.45
N LYS A 179 -9.39 4.52 -18.51
CA LYS A 179 -9.63 3.52 -19.55
C LYS A 179 -8.53 3.59 -20.59
N GLY A 180 -7.90 2.45 -20.85
CA GLY A 180 -7.00 2.28 -21.97
C GLY A 180 -7.77 2.27 -23.30
N PHE A 181 -7.08 2.52 -24.38
CA PHE A 181 -7.57 2.37 -25.76
C PHE A 181 -6.61 1.52 -26.56
N SER A 182 -7.13 0.73 -27.49
CA SER A 182 -6.29 -0.10 -28.34
C SER A 182 -5.79 0.68 -29.53
N ILE A 183 -4.47 0.68 -29.74
CA ILE A 183 -3.86 1.03 -31.00
C ILE A 183 -3.58 -0.29 -31.72
N GLU A 184 -4.58 -0.86 -32.38
CA GLU A 184 -4.32 -1.92 -33.34
C GLU A 184 -3.71 -1.28 -34.57
N ALA A 185 -2.40 -1.47 -34.74
CA ALA A 185 -1.81 -1.33 -36.07
C ALA A 185 -2.36 -2.50 -36.90
N ALA A 186 -3.39 -2.23 -37.69
CA ALA A 186 -3.95 -3.21 -38.59
C ALA A 186 -2.85 -3.64 -39.57
N ALA A 187 -2.11 -4.67 -39.18
CA ALA A 187 -1.17 -5.38 -40.04
C ALA A 187 -1.91 -6.33 -41.02
N ASP A 188 -3.25 -6.35 -40.92
CA ASP A 188 -4.08 -7.24 -41.71
C ASP A 188 -4.63 -6.48 -42.93
N GLY A 189 -3.92 -6.58 -44.06
CA GLY A 189 -4.46 -6.25 -45.37
C GLY A 189 -4.15 -4.87 -45.95
N ALA A 190 -3.14 -4.17 -45.50
CA ALA A 190 -2.57 -3.05 -46.30
C ALA A 190 -1.54 -3.59 -47.31
N GLU A 191 -1.96 -4.50 -48.18
CA GLU A 191 -1.25 -4.68 -49.44
C GLU A 191 -1.44 -3.42 -50.25
N LEU A 192 -0.35 -2.70 -50.45
CA LEU A 192 -0.29 -1.61 -51.44
C LEU A 192 -0.16 -2.29 -52.81
N ASP A 193 -1.30 -2.50 -53.50
CA ASP A 193 -1.33 -2.83 -54.91
C ASP A 193 -0.72 -1.76 -55.82
#